data_985b787e15da1a7f0b85379517c59c16
#
_entry.id   985b787e15da1a7f0b85379517c59c16
#
_cell.length_a   1.000
_cell.length_b   1.000
_cell.length_c   1.000
_cell.angle_alpha   90.00
_cell.angle_beta   90.00
_cell.angle_gamma   90.00
#
_symmetry.space_group_name_H-M   'P 1'
#
loop_
_entity.id
_entity.type
_entity.pdbx_description
1 polymer ?
#
loop_
_entity_poly.entity_id
_entity_poly.type
_entity_poly.pdbx_seq_one_letter_code
_entity_poly.pdbx_strand_id
1 'polypeptide(L)'
;MNAKELAEKITSYCIANANEENARRYDRFFKEGYDGYGITTENVTKLLSELLSDKSLKPETVIEALEKHLITGKYEEISIPLGLLLKMGKQFNAQHFETLSGIFAKGINNWAHADTMAMNMLPEFILRKIVNAEDFIPWKTSPYKFQRRCVPVTYIKAMKKDKNVPYYLSLIESLMTDKEREVHQGV
;
A
#
# COMPACT_ATOMS: atom_id res chain seq x y z
N MET A 1 17.67 0.54 13.89
CA MET A 1 17.02 1.83 13.54
C MET A 1 15.60 1.81 14.07
N ASN A 2 15.14 2.85 14.80
CA ASN A 2 13.75 2.98 15.24
C ASN A 2 12.86 3.68 14.18
N ALA A 3 11.55 3.73 14.39
CA ALA A 3 10.60 4.28 13.42
C ALA A 3 10.79 5.77 13.14
N LYS A 4 11.21 6.56 14.13
CA LYS A 4 11.48 7.99 13.95
C LYS A 4 12.72 8.19 13.07
N GLU A 5 13.80 7.49 13.38
CA GLU A 5 15.03 7.54 12.59
C GLU A 5 14.80 7.08 11.15
N LEU A 6 13.97 6.03 10.95
CA LEU A 6 13.61 5.57 9.62
C LEU A 6 12.83 6.63 8.84
N ALA A 7 11.82 7.24 9.46
CA ALA A 7 11.02 8.29 8.83
C ALA A 7 11.90 9.50 8.45
N GLU A 8 12.73 10.00 9.37
CA GLU A 8 13.64 11.11 9.13
C GLU A 8 14.64 10.80 8.01
N LYS A 9 15.17 9.58 7.95
CA LYS A 9 16.06 9.14 6.88
C LYS A 9 15.37 9.12 5.52
N ILE A 10 14.12 8.62 5.46
CA ILE A 10 13.33 8.63 4.23
C ILE A 10 13.09 10.06 3.76
N THR A 11 12.60 10.94 4.63
CA THR A 11 12.37 12.36 4.29
C THR A 11 13.63 13.04 3.80
N SER A 12 14.75 12.89 4.51
CA SER A 12 16.03 13.50 4.12
C SER A 12 16.51 13.00 2.75
N TYR A 13 16.36 11.70 2.49
CA TYR A 13 16.69 11.12 1.19
C TYR A 13 15.80 11.67 0.08
N CYS A 14 14.49 11.79 0.34
CA CYS A 14 13.53 12.33 -0.62
C CYS A 14 13.87 13.77 -0.98
N ILE A 15 14.16 14.61 0.00
CA ILE A 15 14.57 16.01 -0.22
C ILE A 15 15.84 16.07 -1.05
N ALA A 16 16.86 15.28 -0.72
CA ALA A 16 18.16 15.29 -1.41
C ALA A 16 18.09 14.78 -2.86
N ASN A 17 17.09 13.99 -3.22
CA ASN A 17 16.91 13.41 -4.56
C ASN A 17 15.68 13.97 -5.29
N ALA A 18 15.12 15.09 -4.83
CA ALA A 18 13.95 15.70 -5.44
C ALA A 18 14.24 16.16 -6.88
N ASN A 19 13.26 15.98 -7.76
CA ASN A 19 13.34 16.40 -9.17
C ASN A 19 11.99 16.99 -9.61
N GLU A 20 11.94 18.31 -9.75
CA GLU A 20 10.72 19.03 -10.10
C GLU A 20 10.19 18.69 -11.49
N GLU A 21 11.06 18.39 -12.46
CA GLU A 21 10.64 18.02 -13.80
C GLU A 21 9.91 16.68 -13.78
N ASN A 22 10.45 15.70 -13.05
CA ASN A 22 9.77 14.42 -12.85
C ASN A 22 8.46 14.59 -12.08
N ALA A 23 8.44 15.42 -11.04
CA ALA A 23 7.23 15.69 -10.27
C ALA A 23 6.10 16.20 -11.17
N ARG A 24 6.41 17.19 -12.04
CA ARG A 24 5.47 17.70 -13.07
C ARG A 24 5.02 16.61 -14.07
N ARG A 25 5.91 15.70 -14.43
CA ARG A 25 5.58 14.57 -15.33
C ARG A 25 4.68 13.54 -14.64
N TYR A 26 4.86 13.30 -13.35
CA TYR A 26 4.08 12.34 -12.60
C TYR A 26 2.68 12.88 -12.28
N ASP A 27 2.51 14.17 -12.02
CA ASP A 27 1.23 14.82 -11.70
C ASP A 27 0.10 14.43 -12.68
N ARG A 28 0.38 14.30 -13.97
CA ARG A 28 -0.59 13.89 -14.99
C ARG A 28 -1.26 12.55 -14.78
N PHE A 29 -0.69 11.69 -13.90
CA PHE A 29 -1.25 10.38 -13.59
C PHE A 29 -2.19 10.39 -12.38
N PHE A 30 -2.23 11.51 -11.65
CA PHE A 30 -3.00 11.66 -10.43
C PHE A 30 -4.08 12.74 -10.62
N LYS A 31 -5.32 12.30 -10.70
CA LYS A 31 -6.46 13.20 -10.92
C LYS A 31 -6.65 14.19 -9.78
N GLU A 32 -6.31 13.76 -8.56
CA GLU A 32 -6.37 14.55 -7.33
C GLU A 32 -5.10 15.39 -7.09
N GLY A 33 -4.15 15.39 -8.05
CA GLY A 33 -2.85 16.00 -7.92
C GLY A 33 -1.78 15.06 -7.35
N TYR A 34 -0.53 15.39 -7.60
CA TYR A 34 0.64 14.65 -7.11
C TYR A 34 1.47 15.54 -6.19
N ASP A 35 1.39 15.29 -4.90
CA ASP A 35 2.29 15.90 -3.93
C ASP A 35 3.47 14.96 -3.65
N GLY A 36 4.52 15.11 -4.44
CA GLY A 36 5.70 14.25 -4.37
C GLY A 36 6.99 14.98 -4.74
N TYR A 37 8.09 14.31 -4.50
CA TYR A 37 9.44 14.81 -4.79
C TYR A 37 9.89 14.54 -6.24
N GLY A 38 9.19 13.67 -6.98
CA GLY A 38 9.57 13.27 -8.33
C GLY A 38 10.82 12.38 -8.39
N ILE A 39 11.03 11.55 -7.37
CA ILE A 39 12.21 10.68 -7.29
C ILE A 39 12.10 9.57 -8.33
N THR A 40 13.23 9.26 -8.99
CA THR A 40 13.27 8.18 -9.98
C THR A 40 13.13 6.80 -9.31
N THR A 41 12.58 5.84 -10.05
CA THR A 41 12.51 4.43 -9.61
C THR A 41 13.87 3.87 -9.23
N GLU A 42 14.94 4.28 -9.91
CA GLU A 42 16.30 3.89 -9.60
C GLU A 42 16.71 4.33 -8.18
N ASN A 43 16.50 5.61 -7.87
CA ASN A 43 16.81 6.17 -6.55
C ASN A 43 15.96 5.53 -5.44
N VAL A 44 14.66 5.29 -5.68
CA VAL A 44 13.81 4.55 -4.74
C VAL A 44 14.36 3.14 -4.51
N THR A 45 14.72 2.42 -5.56
CA THR A 45 15.26 1.05 -5.47
C THR A 45 16.58 1.03 -4.70
N LYS A 46 17.45 2.01 -4.90
CA LYS A 46 18.72 2.14 -4.18
C LYS A 46 18.47 2.31 -2.68
N LEU A 47 17.57 3.22 -2.28
CA LEU A 47 17.23 3.41 -0.87
C LEU A 47 16.61 2.15 -0.25
N LEU A 48 15.67 1.50 -0.95
CA LEU A 48 15.07 0.26 -0.47
C LEU A 48 16.14 -0.82 -0.22
N SER A 49 17.09 -0.98 -1.12
CA SER A 49 18.18 -1.96 -0.97
C SER A 49 19.08 -1.64 0.22
N GLU A 50 19.39 -0.37 0.41
CA GLU A 50 20.16 0.10 1.57
C GLU A 50 19.43 -0.19 2.88
N LEU A 51 18.15 0.21 3.00
CA LEU A 51 17.36 0.01 4.21
C LEU A 51 17.15 -1.48 4.53
N LEU A 52 16.94 -2.32 3.53
CA LEU A 52 16.79 -3.78 3.68
C LEU A 52 18.11 -4.50 4.04
N SER A 53 19.25 -3.84 3.93
CA SER A 53 20.53 -4.38 4.43
C SER A 53 20.58 -4.44 5.94
N ASP A 54 19.84 -3.58 6.64
CA ASP A 54 19.64 -3.66 8.08
C ASP A 54 18.71 -4.82 8.45
N LYS A 55 19.32 -5.96 8.81
CA LYS A 55 18.59 -7.17 9.20
C LYS A 55 17.81 -7.05 10.51
N SER A 56 18.01 -5.98 11.27
CA SER A 56 17.25 -5.68 12.49
C SER A 56 15.91 -4.98 12.20
N LEU A 57 15.73 -4.46 10.99
CA LEU A 57 14.50 -3.76 10.59
C LEU A 57 13.32 -4.74 10.55
N LYS A 58 12.25 -4.39 11.27
CA LYS A 58 11.03 -5.21 11.39
C LYS A 58 9.82 -4.54 10.75
N PRO A 59 8.80 -5.31 10.33
CA PRO A 59 7.56 -4.75 9.78
C PRO A 59 6.91 -3.70 10.69
N GLU A 60 6.90 -3.92 12.01
CA GLU A 60 6.30 -3.00 12.98
C GLU A 60 6.97 -1.62 12.93
N THR A 61 8.30 -1.59 12.87
CA THR A 61 9.06 -0.34 12.74
C THR A 61 8.74 0.40 11.45
N VAL A 62 8.58 -0.35 10.35
CA VAL A 62 8.26 0.24 9.05
C VAL A 62 6.81 0.74 9.00
N ILE A 63 5.86 0.01 9.61
CA ILE A 63 4.47 0.44 9.71
C ILE A 63 4.37 1.72 10.55
N GLU A 64 5.05 1.79 11.69
CA GLU A 64 5.07 3.00 12.52
C GLU A 64 5.69 4.20 11.78
N ALA A 65 6.74 3.99 10.99
CA ALA A 65 7.31 5.04 10.15
C ALA A 65 6.33 5.48 9.03
N LEU A 66 5.64 4.53 8.39
CA LEU A 66 4.59 4.80 7.41
C LEU A 66 3.49 5.67 8.03
N GLU A 67 3.01 5.33 9.22
CA GLU A 67 1.96 6.09 9.92
C GLU A 67 2.34 7.56 10.16
N LYS A 68 3.63 7.84 10.42
CA LYS A 68 4.12 9.21 10.56
C LYS A 68 3.99 10.02 9.27
N HIS A 69 4.14 9.38 8.12
CA HIS A 69 4.05 10.01 6.81
C HIS A 69 2.63 10.13 6.26
N LEU A 70 1.67 9.32 6.73
CA LEU A 70 0.31 9.31 6.19
C LEU A 70 -0.44 10.64 6.38
N ILE A 71 -0.07 11.44 7.39
CA ILE A 71 -0.76 12.70 7.71
C ILE A 71 -0.23 13.86 6.87
N THR A 72 1.08 13.96 6.71
CA THR A 72 1.75 15.12 6.11
C THR A 72 2.78 14.74 5.06
N GLY A 73 3.01 13.45 4.87
CA GLY A 73 4.03 12.95 3.98
C GLY A 73 3.63 13.05 2.51
N LYS A 74 4.67 13.25 1.69
CA LYS A 74 4.55 13.27 0.25
C LYS A 74 4.49 11.85 -0.34
N TYR A 75 4.16 11.76 -1.62
CA TYR A 75 3.97 10.48 -2.31
C TYR A 75 5.08 9.45 -2.05
N GLU A 76 6.35 9.84 -2.18
CA GLU A 76 7.46 8.91 -2.00
C GLU A 76 7.71 8.55 -0.53
N GLU A 77 7.40 9.45 0.40
CA GLU A 77 7.51 9.15 1.83
C GLU A 77 6.54 8.05 2.28
N ILE A 78 5.42 7.90 1.57
CA ILE A 78 4.47 6.80 1.75
C ILE A 78 4.88 5.57 0.91
N SER A 79 5.29 5.79 -0.34
CA SER A 79 5.67 4.70 -1.27
C SER A 79 6.86 3.89 -0.78
N ILE A 80 7.87 4.54 -0.18
CA ILE A 80 9.10 3.86 0.28
C ILE A 80 8.81 2.87 1.42
N PRO A 81 8.12 3.23 2.52
CA PRO A 81 7.72 2.26 3.53
C PRO A 81 6.84 1.13 2.99
N LEU A 82 5.90 1.43 2.09
CA LEU A 82 5.12 0.37 1.42
C LEU A 82 6.04 -0.57 0.62
N GLY A 83 7.04 -0.03 -0.09
CA GLY A 83 8.04 -0.82 -0.79
C GLY A 83 8.89 -1.72 0.12
N LEU A 84 9.24 -1.26 1.33
CA LEU A 84 9.90 -2.08 2.35
C LEU A 84 9.00 -3.22 2.81
N LEU A 85 7.74 -2.92 3.15
CA LEU A 85 6.77 -3.90 3.62
C LEU A 85 6.51 -4.99 2.58
N LEU A 86 6.50 -4.67 1.28
CA LEU A 86 6.40 -5.66 0.20
C LEU A 86 7.52 -6.72 0.27
N LYS A 87 8.72 -6.34 0.69
CA LYS A 87 9.86 -7.26 0.84
C LYS A 87 9.83 -8.04 2.15
N MET A 88 9.02 -7.60 3.11
CA MET A 88 8.90 -8.20 4.44
C MET A 88 7.68 -9.13 4.59
N GLY A 89 6.92 -9.39 3.54
CA GLY A 89 5.67 -10.16 3.59
C GLY A 89 5.78 -11.52 4.29
N LYS A 90 6.97 -12.16 4.26
CA LYS A 90 7.22 -13.42 4.99
C LYS A 90 7.15 -13.28 6.52
N GLN A 91 7.27 -12.07 7.05
CA GLN A 91 7.24 -11.77 8.48
C GLN A 91 5.84 -11.36 8.97
N PHE A 92 4.87 -11.22 8.05
CA PHE A 92 3.52 -10.78 8.41
C PHE A 92 2.79 -11.81 9.30
N ASN A 93 1.96 -11.28 10.21
CA ASN A 93 1.03 -11.98 11.08
C ASN A 93 -0.33 -11.27 11.09
N ALA A 94 -1.30 -11.80 11.85
CA ALA A 94 -2.65 -11.23 11.92
C ALA A 94 -2.68 -9.79 12.45
N GLN A 95 -1.82 -9.45 13.41
CA GLN A 95 -1.74 -8.09 13.96
C GLN A 95 -1.32 -7.08 12.88
N HIS A 96 -0.42 -7.46 11.97
CA HIS A 96 -0.06 -6.60 10.83
C HIS A 96 -1.25 -6.35 9.90
N PHE A 97 -2.10 -7.36 9.66
CA PHE A 97 -3.31 -7.18 8.87
C PHE A 97 -4.24 -6.13 9.49
N GLU A 98 -4.50 -6.23 10.79
CA GLU A 98 -5.34 -5.28 11.52
C GLU A 98 -4.77 -3.85 11.47
N THR A 99 -3.46 -3.71 11.69
CA THR A 99 -2.81 -2.39 11.64
C THR A 99 -2.87 -1.80 10.23
N LEU A 100 -2.58 -2.59 9.20
CA LEU A 100 -2.65 -2.17 7.80
C LEU A 100 -4.09 -1.88 7.35
N SER A 101 -5.10 -2.52 7.93
CA SER A 101 -6.50 -2.16 7.73
C SER A 101 -6.79 -0.74 8.20
N GLY A 102 -6.22 -0.32 9.33
CA GLY A 102 -6.43 0.99 9.92
C GLY A 102 -5.75 2.15 9.20
N ILE A 103 -4.73 1.92 8.36
CA ILE A 103 -3.98 3.01 7.71
C ILE A 103 -4.78 3.79 6.66
N PHE A 104 -5.86 3.21 6.11
CA PHE A 104 -6.73 3.92 5.18
C PHE A 104 -7.42 5.12 5.83
N ALA A 105 -7.75 5.01 7.12
CA ALA A 105 -8.28 6.12 7.91
C ALA A 105 -7.23 7.21 8.18
N LYS A 106 -5.95 6.90 8.04
CA LYS A 106 -4.83 7.78 8.36
C LYS A 106 -4.27 8.52 7.13
N GLY A 107 -4.59 8.09 5.90
CA GLY A 107 -4.15 8.85 4.75
C GLY A 107 -3.83 8.10 3.45
N ILE A 108 -4.19 6.83 3.30
CA ILE A 108 -4.12 6.20 1.97
C ILE A 108 -5.21 6.77 1.08
N ASN A 109 -4.88 7.78 0.30
CA ASN A 109 -5.81 8.61 -0.44
C ASN A 109 -5.60 8.63 -1.95
N ASN A 110 -4.73 7.77 -2.51
CA ASN A 110 -4.53 7.63 -3.95
C ASN A 110 -4.52 6.16 -4.40
N TRP A 111 -4.80 5.97 -5.68
CA TRP A 111 -4.90 4.64 -6.29
C TRP A 111 -3.56 3.89 -6.30
N ALA A 112 -2.43 4.58 -6.46
CA ALA A 112 -1.13 3.93 -6.60
C ALA A 112 -0.67 3.26 -5.29
N HIS A 113 -0.85 3.94 -4.15
CA HIS A 113 -0.57 3.34 -2.84
C HIS A 113 -1.53 2.18 -2.54
N ALA A 114 -2.83 2.37 -2.82
CA ALA A 114 -3.84 1.33 -2.63
C ALA A 114 -3.54 0.08 -3.47
N ASP A 115 -3.21 0.26 -4.76
CA ASP A 115 -2.90 -0.86 -5.66
C ASP A 115 -1.56 -1.53 -5.30
N THR A 116 -0.56 -0.77 -4.84
CA THR A 116 0.68 -1.34 -4.31
C THR A 116 0.40 -2.32 -3.17
N MET A 117 -0.48 -1.94 -2.24
CA MET A 117 -0.90 -2.83 -1.16
C MET A 117 -1.73 -4.02 -1.69
N ALA A 118 -2.76 -3.74 -2.49
CA ALA A 118 -3.73 -4.73 -2.92
C ALA A 118 -3.18 -5.78 -3.89
N MET A 119 -2.27 -5.39 -4.78
CA MET A 119 -1.70 -6.33 -5.76
C MET A 119 -0.61 -7.23 -5.18
N ASN A 120 0.13 -6.75 -4.19
CA ASN A 120 1.38 -7.41 -3.80
C ASN A 120 1.50 -7.72 -2.30
N MET A 121 0.90 -6.92 -1.43
CA MET A 121 1.03 -7.07 0.03
C MET A 121 -0.14 -7.84 0.63
N LEU A 122 -1.37 -7.36 0.43
CA LEU A 122 -2.58 -7.92 1.03
C LEU A 122 -2.85 -9.37 0.59
N PRO A 123 -2.57 -9.79 -0.66
CA PRO A 123 -2.74 -11.19 -1.04
C PRO A 123 -1.89 -12.17 -0.22
N GLU A 124 -0.73 -11.74 0.30
CA GLU A 124 0.14 -12.61 1.10
C GLU A 124 -0.56 -13.08 2.40
N PHE A 125 -1.44 -12.26 2.97
CA PHE A 125 -2.22 -12.65 4.14
C PHE A 125 -3.16 -13.82 3.84
N ILE A 126 -3.84 -13.80 2.69
CA ILE A 126 -4.72 -14.89 2.25
C ILE A 126 -3.89 -16.11 1.84
N LEU A 127 -2.89 -15.93 0.98
CA LEU A 127 -2.10 -17.03 0.43
C LEU A 127 -1.30 -17.81 1.48
N ARG A 128 -0.93 -17.14 2.56
CA ARG A 128 -0.24 -17.74 3.70
C ARG A 128 -1.21 -18.20 4.81
N LYS A 129 -2.53 -18.05 4.59
CA LYS A 129 -3.57 -18.42 5.56
C LYS A 129 -3.42 -17.71 6.91
N ILE A 130 -2.94 -16.45 6.90
CA ILE A 130 -2.89 -15.58 8.07
C ILE A 130 -4.30 -15.06 8.36
N VAL A 131 -5.04 -14.73 7.30
CA VAL A 131 -6.46 -14.36 7.31
C VAL A 131 -7.17 -15.10 6.17
N ASN A 132 -8.50 -15.14 6.22
CA ASN A 132 -9.34 -15.66 5.14
C ASN A 132 -9.74 -14.52 4.18
N ALA A 133 -10.26 -14.87 3.01
CA ALA A 133 -10.76 -13.85 2.08
C ALA A 133 -11.96 -13.08 2.69
N GLU A 134 -12.79 -13.75 3.50
CA GLU A 134 -13.92 -13.16 4.21
C GLU A 134 -13.53 -12.06 5.20
N ASP A 135 -12.30 -12.06 5.71
CA ASP A 135 -11.82 -11.02 6.63
C ASP A 135 -11.71 -9.64 5.95
N PHE A 136 -11.77 -9.60 4.61
CA PHE A 136 -11.88 -8.36 3.83
C PHE A 136 -13.32 -7.88 3.63
N ILE A 137 -14.35 -8.65 3.99
CA ILE A 137 -15.78 -8.27 3.80
C ILE A 137 -16.11 -6.93 4.49
N PRO A 138 -15.65 -6.63 5.73
CA PRO A 138 -15.89 -5.34 6.35
C PRO A 138 -15.36 -4.14 5.54
N TRP A 139 -14.32 -4.35 4.72
CA TRP A 139 -13.75 -3.29 3.90
C TRP A 139 -14.69 -2.83 2.78
N LYS A 140 -15.63 -3.67 2.35
CA LYS A 140 -16.61 -3.33 1.29
C LYS A 140 -17.52 -2.16 1.66
N THR A 141 -17.75 -1.95 2.96
CA THR A 141 -18.59 -0.87 3.48
C THR A 141 -17.77 0.27 4.10
N SER A 142 -16.45 0.24 3.94
CA SER A 142 -15.56 1.29 4.42
C SER A 142 -15.93 2.66 3.85
N PRO A 143 -15.85 3.76 4.64
CA PRO A 143 -16.00 5.11 4.09
C PRO A 143 -14.87 5.48 3.11
N TYR A 144 -13.74 4.78 3.15
CA TYR A 144 -12.56 5.06 2.34
C TYR A 144 -12.63 4.29 1.01
N LYS A 145 -12.84 5.02 -0.11
CA LYS A 145 -12.98 4.41 -1.44
C LYS A 145 -11.79 3.52 -1.83
N PHE A 146 -10.58 3.88 -1.45
CA PHE A 146 -9.38 3.10 -1.77
C PHE A 146 -9.27 1.83 -0.93
N GLN A 147 -9.82 1.79 0.28
CA GLN A 147 -9.95 0.54 1.03
C GLN A 147 -10.94 -0.40 0.36
N ARG A 148 -12.11 0.11 -0.08
CA ARG A 148 -13.07 -0.69 -0.86
C ARG A 148 -12.46 -1.21 -2.15
N ARG A 149 -11.70 -0.37 -2.89
CA ARG A 149 -10.96 -0.77 -4.09
C ARG A 149 -9.98 -1.91 -3.84
N CYS A 150 -9.31 -1.92 -2.69
CA CYS A 150 -8.33 -2.97 -2.37
C CYS A 150 -8.95 -4.37 -2.32
N VAL A 151 -10.24 -4.52 -2.00
CA VAL A 151 -10.86 -5.84 -1.86
C VAL A 151 -10.80 -6.63 -3.17
N PRO A 152 -11.40 -6.18 -4.29
CA PRO A 152 -11.37 -6.92 -5.55
C PRO A 152 -9.93 -7.08 -6.09
N VAL A 153 -9.10 -6.04 -6.00
CA VAL A 153 -7.72 -6.09 -6.50
C VAL A 153 -6.89 -7.12 -5.73
N THR A 154 -7.08 -7.24 -4.41
CA THR A 154 -6.41 -8.26 -3.59
C THR A 154 -6.77 -9.69 -4.04
N TYR A 155 -8.04 -9.92 -4.40
CA TYR A 155 -8.49 -11.25 -4.78
C TYR A 155 -7.96 -11.72 -6.14
N ILE A 156 -7.50 -10.84 -7.02
CA ILE A 156 -6.94 -11.22 -8.34
C ILE A 156 -5.81 -12.23 -8.17
N LYS A 157 -4.88 -11.99 -7.23
CA LYS A 157 -3.74 -12.89 -7.00
C LYS A 157 -4.17 -14.19 -6.32
N ALA A 158 -5.11 -14.13 -5.38
CA ALA A 158 -5.66 -15.30 -4.72
C ALA A 158 -6.46 -16.19 -5.69
N MET A 159 -7.34 -15.61 -6.53
CA MET A 159 -8.08 -16.32 -7.59
C MET A 159 -7.15 -17.06 -8.56
N LYS A 160 -6.03 -16.44 -8.95
CA LYS A 160 -5.04 -17.06 -9.84
C LYS A 160 -4.37 -18.27 -9.18
N LYS A 161 -4.24 -18.26 -7.86
CA LYS A 161 -3.57 -19.33 -7.12
C LYS A 161 -4.47 -20.53 -6.87
N ASP A 162 -5.68 -20.32 -6.36
CA ASP A 162 -6.59 -21.40 -5.96
C ASP A 162 -7.65 -21.75 -7.02
N LYS A 163 -7.75 -20.93 -8.08
CA LYS A 163 -8.65 -21.11 -9.24
C LYS A 163 -10.15 -21.12 -8.89
N ASN A 164 -10.53 -20.68 -7.69
CA ASN A 164 -11.92 -20.62 -7.25
C ASN A 164 -12.55 -19.25 -7.56
N VAL A 165 -12.61 -18.90 -8.84
CA VAL A 165 -13.15 -17.62 -9.32
C VAL A 165 -14.56 -17.34 -8.82
N PRO A 166 -15.54 -18.28 -8.91
CA PRO A 166 -16.91 -18.02 -8.46
C PRO A 166 -17.00 -17.61 -6.98
N TYR A 167 -16.19 -18.19 -6.13
CA TYR A 167 -16.13 -17.84 -4.72
C TYR A 167 -15.71 -16.37 -4.51
N TYR A 168 -14.60 -15.93 -5.11
CA TYR A 168 -14.16 -14.55 -4.96
C TYR A 168 -15.12 -13.54 -5.59
N LEU A 169 -15.73 -13.88 -6.74
CA LEU A 169 -16.74 -13.02 -7.35
C LEU A 169 -17.95 -12.82 -6.44
N SER A 170 -18.42 -13.86 -5.75
CA SER A 170 -19.52 -13.73 -4.79
C SER A 170 -19.18 -12.80 -3.62
N LEU A 171 -17.91 -12.73 -3.21
CA LEU A 171 -17.47 -11.84 -2.13
C LEU A 171 -17.44 -10.36 -2.54
N ILE A 172 -17.32 -10.04 -3.84
CA ILE A 172 -17.22 -8.65 -4.33
C ILE A 172 -18.45 -8.14 -5.08
N GLU A 173 -19.50 -8.95 -5.22
CA GLU A 173 -20.69 -8.61 -5.99
C GLU A 173 -21.28 -7.23 -5.65
N SER A 174 -21.35 -6.89 -4.36
CA SER A 174 -21.86 -5.60 -3.91
C SER A 174 -21.01 -4.39 -4.34
N LEU A 175 -19.75 -4.59 -4.71
CA LEU A 175 -18.85 -3.53 -5.18
C LEU A 175 -19.05 -3.21 -6.67
N MET A 176 -19.73 -4.08 -7.42
CA MET A 176 -20.07 -3.83 -8.83
C MET A 176 -21.00 -2.62 -9.01
N THR A 177 -21.72 -2.25 -7.96
CA THR A 177 -22.63 -1.08 -7.93
C THR A 177 -22.14 0.03 -6.99
N ASP A 178 -20.86 0.04 -6.62
CA ASP A 178 -20.30 1.11 -5.79
C ASP A 178 -20.42 2.47 -6.51
N LYS A 179 -20.61 3.54 -5.75
CA LYS A 179 -20.76 4.90 -6.30
C LYS A 179 -19.45 5.52 -6.81
N GLU A 180 -18.32 4.97 -6.39
CA GLU A 180 -17.00 5.53 -6.71
C GLU A 180 -16.39 4.83 -7.94
N ARG A 181 -16.02 5.64 -8.93
CA ARG A 181 -15.37 5.15 -10.16
C ARG A 181 -14.11 4.34 -9.86
N GLU A 182 -13.32 4.77 -8.87
CA GLU A 182 -12.08 4.13 -8.49
C GLU A 182 -12.30 2.70 -7.97
N VAL A 183 -13.46 2.45 -7.35
CA VAL A 183 -13.84 1.09 -6.90
C VAL A 183 -14.21 0.23 -8.11
N HIS A 184 -15.02 0.76 -9.04
CA HIS A 184 -15.35 0.05 -10.29
C HIS A 184 -14.13 -0.35 -11.11
N GLN A 185 -13.09 0.47 -11.12
CA GLN A 185 -11.84 0.16 -11.81
C GLN A 185 -11.03 -0.95 -11.12
N GLY A 186 -11.37 -1.32 -9.89
CA GLY A 186 -10.77 -2.43 -9.15
C GLY A 186 -11.53 -3.74 -9.30
N VAL A 187 -12.81 -3.70 -9.71
CA VAL A 187 -13.65 -4.88 -9.96
C VAL A 187 -13.43 -5.38 -11.39
#